data_69cf2fb008af3ea188025c537adeaae3
#
_entry.id   69cf2fb008af3ea188025c537adeaae3
#
_cell.length_a   1.000
_cell.length_b   1.000
_cell.length_c   1.000
_cell.angle_alpha   90.00
_cell.angle_beta   90.00
_cell.angle_gamma   90.00
#
_symmetry.space_group_name_H-M   'P 1'
#
loop_
_entity.id
_entity.type
_entity.pdbx_description
1 polymer ?
#
loop_
_entity_poly.entity_id
_entity_poly.type
_entity_poly.pdbx_seq_one_letter_code
_entity_poly.pdbx_strand_id
1 'polypeptide(L)'
;MRILLSGGGTGGHIYPALALRKQILAQYPDAEFLYVGTEGGLESKIVPNEGVDFKTIQIQGIKRSLSLDNARTVYYMFDSNRKAKQIVRDFNPDVAIGTGGYVCAPVLFAAARTGVPSIIHEQNSVAGMTNKFLAPFMAKIAICFEDVAKDFKRYANKVVFTGNPRAQEVASITDKADLTAYGLENGKPTVLIFGGSRGALRINETVKEAIPSFIEKDYQVLIASGDTYYGEFKEAFPDFNEWDNVQIVSYIDNMPALFNTIDLVVCRSGATTMTELTALGTPSILIPSPNVTANHQEMNARSLVKHDGARMILENGHNVNGLLAEIDGLMADKNERARIAANALNQGVPDAGDRLIKIIESLVK
;
A
#
# COMPACT_ATOMS: atom_id res chain seq x y z
N MET A 1 23.72 -12.51 -6.70
CA MET A 1 22.88 -12.53 -5.48
C MET A 1 21.55 -13.16 -5.82
N ARG A 2 21.12 -14.16 -5.04
CA ARG A 2 19.84 -14.88 -5.25
C ARG A 2 18.85 -14.53 -4.14
N ILE A 3 17.73 -13.95 -4.50
CA ILE A 3 16.78 -13.38 -3.55
C ILE A 3 15.42 -14.05 -3.68
N LEU A 4 14.95 -14.61 -2.56
CA LEU A 4 13.61 -15.16 -2.46
C LEU A 4 12.66 -14.10 -1.92
N LEU A 5 11.62 -13.78 -2.70
CA LEU A 5 10.57 -12.85 -2.30
C LEU A 5 9.29 -13.61 -1.96
N SER A 6 8.54 -13.14 -0.99
CA SER A 6 7.20 -13.64 -0.70
C SER A 6 6.30 -12.52 -0.19
N GLY A 7 5.08 -12.49 -0.70
CA GLY A 7 4.05 -11.53 -0.31
C GLY A 7 2.77 -11.83 -1.05
N GLY A 8 1.61 -11.53 -0.47
CA GLY A 8 0.39 -11.84 -1.20
C GLY A 8 -0.90 -11.35 -0.53
N GLY A 9 -1.99 -11.62 -1.22
CA GLY A 9 -3.35 -11.28 -0.80
C GLY A 9 -3.79 -9.86 -1.16
N THR A 10 -2.89 -8.87 -1.12
CA THR A 10 -3.20 -7.46 -1.45
C THR A 10 -2.05 -6.78 -2.18
N GLY A 11 -2.35 -5.73 -2.95
CA GLY A 11 -1.32 -4.89 -3.58
C GLY A 11 -0.33 -4.29 -2.56
N GLY A 12 -0.79 -3.99 -1.34
CA GLY A 12 0.05 -3.48 -0.25
C GLY A 12 1.21 -4.40 0.15
N HIS A 13 1.10 -5.71 -0.10
CA HIS A 13 2.18 -6.68 0.12
C HIS A 13 2.99 -6.95 -1.15
N ILE A 14 2.38 -6.82 -2.33
CA ILE A 14 3.03 -7.18 -3.61
C ILE A 14 3.95 -6.05 -4.09
N TYR A 15 3.44 -4.83 -4.17
CA TYR A 15 4.18 -3.70 -4.73
C TYR A 15 5.46 -3.33 -3.97
N PRO A 16 5.56 -3.41 -2.62
CA PRO A 16 6.83 -3.21 -1.93
C PRO A 16 7.93 -4.19 -2.33
N ALA A 17 7.58 -5.46 -2.57
CA ALA A 17 8.51 -6.47 -3.02
C ALA A 17 9.00 -6.22 -4.46
N LEU A 18 8.08 -5.81 -5.35
CA LEU A 18 8.40 -5.48 -6.74
C LEU A 18 9.24 -4.19 -6.85
N ALA A 19 8.91 -3.16 -6.06
CA ALA A 19 9.70 -1.93 -5.99
C ALA A 19 11.12 -2.21 -5.50
N LEU A 20 11.27 -3.02 -4.44
CA LEU A 20 12.58 -3.45 -3.95
C LEU A 20 13.36 -4.21 -5.03
N ARG A 21 12.72 -5.14 -5.74
CA ARG A 21 13.37 -5.87 -6.85
C ARG A 21 13.91 -4.92 -7.91
N LYS A 22 13.12 -3.93 -8.36
CA LYS A 22 13.56 -2.95 -9.36
C LYS A 22 14.81 -2.18 -8.89
N GLN A 23 14.83 -1.76 -7.63
CA GLN A 23 15.95 -1.04 -7.04
C GLN A 23 17.20 -1.90 -6.89
N ILE A 24 17.03 -3.18 -6.50
CA ILE A 24 18.14 -4.13 -6.45
C ILE A 24 18.72 -4.37 -7.85
N LEU A 25 17.89 -4.59 -8.88
CA LEU A 25 18.35 -4.79 -10.25
C LEU A 25 19.08 -3.57 -10.82
N ALA A 26 18.72 -2.36 -10.40
CA ALA A 26 19.44 -1.15 -10.80
C ALA A 26 20.88 -1.11 -10.24
N GLN A 27 21.13 -1.70 -9.07
CA GLN A 27 22.46 -1.74 -8.44
C GLN A 27 23.19 -3.07 -8.73
N TYR A 28 22.44 -4.16 -8.86
CA TYR A 28 22.93 -5.54 -9.07
C TYR A 28 22.20 -6.18 -10.27
N PRO A 29 22.58 -5.86 -11.52
CA PRO A 29 21.86 -6.34 -12.72
C PRO A 29 21.81 -7.87 -12.83
N ASP A 30 22.78 -8.58 -12.28
CA ASP A 30 22.86 -10.05 -12.29
C ASP A 30 22.15 -10.70 -11.09
N ALA A 31 21.35 -9.96 -10.33
CA ALA A 31 20.60 -10.55 -9.23
C ALA A 31 19.45 -11.43 -9.74
N GLU A 32 19.36 -12.64 -9.21
CA GLU A 32 18.30 -13.59 -9.52
C GLU A 32 17.18 -13.51 -8.49
N PHE A 33 15.94 -13.56 -8.94
CA PHE A 33 14.76 -13.48 -8.10
C PHE A 33 13.83 -14.66 -8.30
N LEU A 34 13.31 -15.20 -7.20
CA LEU A 34 12.18 -16.09 -7.20
C LEU A 34 11.10 -15.52 -6.28
N TYR A 35 9.89 -15.39 -6.78
CA TYR A 35 8.75 -14.99 -5.97
C TYR A 35 7.87 -16.18 -5.62
N VAL A 36 7.53 -16.33 -4.34
CA VAL A 36 6.63 -17.38 -3.87
C VAL A 36 5.33 -16.77 -3.36
N GLY A 37 4.23 -17.13 -3.99
CA GLY A 37 2.89 -16.65 -3.68
C GLY A 37 1.86 -17.77 -3.62
N THR A 38 0.58 -17.40 -3.71
CA THR A 38 -0.54 -18.35 -3.81
C THR A 38 -1.09 -18.40 -5.23
N GLU A 39 -1.70 -19.52 -5.62
CA GLU A 39 -2.25 -19.71 -6.95
C GLU A 39 -3.45 -18.78 -7.25
N GLY A 40 -4.31 -18.55 -6.24
CA GLY A 40 -5.53 -17.75 -6.38
C GLY A 40 -5.40 -16.29 -5.91
N GLY A 41 -4.21 -15.85 -5.48
CA GLY A 41 -3.98 -14.49 -5.01
C GLY A 41 -3.73 -13.49 -6.14
N LEU A 42 -3.82 -12.19 -5.83
CA LEU A 42 -3.49 -11.13 -6.80
C LEU A 42 -2.05 -11.24 -7.32
N GLU A 43 -1.14 -11.73 -6.49
CA GLU A 43 0.27 -11.94 -6.81
C GLU A 43 0.47 -12.91 -7.97
N SER A 44 -0.42 -13.89 -8.16
CA SER A 44 -0.33 -14.87 -9.26
C SER A 44 -0.52 -14.27 -10.65
N LYS A 45 -1.13 -13.08 -10.72
CA LYS A 45 -1.30 -12.32 -11.96
C LYS A 45 -0.26 -11.21 -12.08
N ILE A 46 -0.07 -10.43 -11.01
CA ILE A 46 0.80 -9.25 -11.02
C ILE A 46 2.27 -9.63 -11.19
N VAL A 47 2.76 -10.60 -10.42
CA VAL A 47 4.19 -10.92 -10.36
C VAL A 47 4.73 -11.50 -11.68
N PRO A 48 4.06 -12.47 -12.33
CA PRO A 48 4.51 -12.95 -13.65
C PRO A 48 4.48 -11.87 -14.73
N ASN A 49 3.50 -10.95 -14.70
CA ASN A 49 3.43 -9.85 -15.65
C ASN A 49 4.62 -8.87 -15.53
N GLU A 50 5.25 -8.81 -14.34
CA GLU A 50 6.48 -8.05 -14.10
C GLU A 50 7.77 -8.84 -14.48
N GLY A 51 7.63 -9.99 -15.12
CA GLY A 51 8.75 -10.82 -15.59
C GLY A 51 9.55 -11.45 -14.43
N VAL A 52 8.90 -11.80 -13.33
CA VAL A 52 9.53 -12.45 -12.16
C VAL A 52 9.18 -13.93 -12.15
N ASP A 53 10.18 -14.80 -11.97
CA ASP A 53 9.96 -16.21 -11.75
C ASP A 53 9.04 -16.43 -10.54
N PHE A 54 7.96 -17.19 -10.78
CA PHE A 54 6.88 -17.33 -9.80
C PHE A 54 6.61 -18.81 -9.48
N LYS A 55 6.58 -19.14 -8.20
CA LYS A 55 6.14 -20.45 -7.70
C LYS A 55 5.01 -20.28 -6.70
N THR A 56 4.15 -21.30 -6.64
CA THR A 56 2.97 -21.27 -5.77
C THR A 56 3.04 -22.31 -4.66
N ILE A 57 2.49 -21.93 -3.50
CA ILE A 57 2.15 -22.85 -2.43
C ILE A 57 0.67 -22.71 -2.10
N GLN A 58 0.05 -23.81 -1.70
CA GLN A 58 -1.34 -23.77 -1.24
C GLN A 58 -1.37 -23.43 0.24
N ILE A 59 -1.98 -22.29 0.56
CA ILE A 59 -2.24 -21.90 1.95
C ILE A 59 -3.62 -21.30 2.06
N GLN A 60 -4.28 -21.54 3.18
CA GLN A 60 -5.57 -20.96 3.50
C GLN A 60 -5.48 -20.27 4.86
N GLY A 61 -6.05 -19.06 4.98
CA GLY A 61 -6.15 -18.37 6.25
C GLY A 61 -7.02 -19.14 7.24
N ILE A 62 -6.66 -19.13 8.52
CA ILE A 62 -7.44 -19.76 9.58
C ILE A 62 -8.76 -18.99 9.74
N LYS A 63 -9.88 -19.66 9.52
CA LYS A 63 -11.20 -19.10 9.83
C LYS A 63 -11.41 -19.06 11.36
N ARG A 64 -11.96 -17.96 11.87
CA ARG A 64 -12.21 -17.78 13.32
C ARG A 64 -13.33 -18.67 13.90
N SER A 65 -13.92 -19.57 13.13
CA SER A 65 -14.95 -20.52 13.55
C SER A 65 -14.37 -21.93 13.72
N LEU A 66 -14.84 -22.68 14.72
CA LEU A 66 -14.58 -24.11 14.85
C LEU A 66 -15.32 -24.85 13.72
N SER A 67 -14.60 -25.17 12.65
CA SER A 67 -15.15 -25.91 11.51
C SER A 67 -14.19 -27.01 11.06
N LEU A 68 -14.72 -28.03 10.37
CA LEU A 68 -13.92 -29.08 9.70
C LEU A 68 -12.91 -28.50 8.69
N ASP A 69 -13.15 -27.28 8.18
CA ASP A 69 -12.21 -26.52 7.36
C ASP A 69 -10.88 -26.24 8.09
N ASN A 70 -10.87 -26.15 9.42
CA ASN A 70 -9.65 -25.92 10.18
C ASN A 70 -8.72 -27.15 10.18
N ALA A 71 -9.25 -28.37 10.10
CA ALA A 71 -8.43 -29.58 9.91
C ALA A 71 -7.72 -29.56 8.55
N ARG A 72 -8.42 -29.09 7.50
CA ARG A 72 -7.87 -28.87 6.16
C ARG A 72 -6.81 -27.76 6.16
N THR A 73 -7.02 -26.70 6.93
CA THR A 73 -6.04 -25.61 7.10
C THR A 73 -4.75 -26.12 7.76
N VAL A 74 -4.86 -26.98 8.79
CA VAL A 74 -3.69 -27.62 9.43
C VAL A 74 -2.93 -28.50 8.43
N TYR A 75 -3.63 -29.31 7.64
CA TYR A 75 -3.00 -30.09 6.57
C TYR A 75 -2.25 -29.21 5.58
N TYR A 76 -2.88 -28.14 5.09
CA TYR A 76 -2.23 -27.18 4.18
C TYR A 76 -1.03 -26.48 4.82
N MET A 77 -1.02 -26.22 6.12
CA MET A 77 0.14 -25.68 6.82
C MET A 77 1.35 -26.63 6.77
N PHE A 78 1.14 -27.94 6.94
CA PHE A 78 2.22 -28.91 6.83
C PHE A 78 2.70 -29.09 5.39
N ASP A 79 1.78 -29.22 4.42
CA ASP A 79 2.13 -29.39 3.01
C ASP A 79 2.80 -28.13 2.45
N SER A 80 2.29 -26.94 2.77
CA SER A 80 2.90 -25.68 2.35
C SER A 80 4.31 -25.48 2.92
N ASN A 81 4.55 -25.89 4.17
CA ASN A 81 5.89 -25.81 4.76
C ASN A 81 6.87 -26.79 4.08
N ARG A 82 6.42 -28.01 3.74
CA ARG A 82 7.23 -28.97 2.99
C ARG A 82 7.58 -28.48 1.60
N LYS A 83 6.57 -27.96 0.86
CA LYS A 83 6.77 -27.36 -0.47
C LYS A 83 7.67 -26.13 -0.42
N ALA A 84 7.44 -25.23 0.53
CA ALA A 84 8.28 -24.06 0.74
C ALA A 84 9.75 -24.45 0.99
N LYS A 85 9.99 -25.48 1.85
CA LYS A 85 11.33 -26.00 2.11
C LYS A 85 12.00 -26.56 0.85
N GLN A 86 11.23 -27.26 -0.01
CA GLN A 86 11.74 -27.75 -1.29
C GLN A 86 12.10 -26.60 -2.21
N ILE A 87 11.21 -25.59 -2.37
CA ILE A 87 11.45 -24.41 -3.20
C ILE A 87 12.71 -23.66 -2.74
N VAL A 88 12.85 -23.45 -1.41
CA VAL A 88 14.04 -22.79 -0.83
C VAL A 88 15.32 -23.56 -1.14
N ARG A 89 15.31 -24.89 -1.03
CA ARG A 89 16.48 -25.72 -1.34
C ARG A 89 16.83 -25.71 -2.82
N ASP A 90 15.83 -25.81 -3.69
CA ASP A 90 16.04 -25.84 -5.16
C ASP A 90 16.56 -24.49 -5.67
N PHE A 91 16.02 -23.40 -5.15
CA PHE A 91 16.45 -22.05 -5.53
C PHE A 91 17.75 -21.64 -4.83
N ASN A 92 18.04 -22.17 -3.64
CA ASN A 92 19.22 -21.87 -2.81
C ASN A 92 19.48 -20.36 -2.69
N PRO A 93 18.55 -19.58 -2.09
CA PRO A 93 18.67 -18.14 -2.00
C PRO A 93 19.74 -17.71 -0.97
N ASP A 94 20.41 -16.58 -1.23
CA ASP A 94 21.32 -15.93 -0.30
C ASP A 94 20.55 -15.21 0.83
N VAL A 95 19.33 -14.73 0.52
CA VAL A 95 18.44 -14.04 1.46
C VAL A 95 16.97 -14.26 1.07
N ALA A 96 16.09 -14.29 2.06
CA ALA A 96 14.65 -14.35 1.86
C ALA A 96 13.95 -13.12 2.48
N ILE A 97 13.00 -12.53 1.74
CA ILE A 97 12.30 -11.31 2.16
C ILE A 97 10.79 -11.54 2.06
N GLY A 98 10.09 -11.32 3.16
CA GLY A 98 8.64 -11.39 3.22
C GLY A 98 8.00 -10.04 3.46
N THR A 99 7.09 -9.66 2.58
CA THR A 99 6.38 -8.38 2.64
C THR A 99 4.97 -8.50 3.23
N GLY A 100 4.56 -9.68 3.66
CA GLY A 100 3.29 -9.87 4.35
C GLY A 100 2.31 -10.79 3.61
N GLY A 101 1.18 -11.02 4.24
CA GLY A 101 0.20 -12.02 3.81
C GLY A 101 0.49 -13.42 4.40
N TYR A 102 -0.52 -14.28 4.35
CA TYR A 102 -0.41 -15.64 4.95
C TYR A 102 0.69 -16.49 4.30
N VAL A 103 0.95 -16.27 3.01
CA VAL A 103 1.95 -17.01 2.24
C VAL A 103 3.36 -16.83 2.77
N CYS A 104 3.68 -15.68 3.37
CA CYS A 104 5.00 -15.43 3.97
C CYS A 104 5.32 -16.38 5.12
N ALA A 105 4.33 -16.83 5.89
CA ALA A 105 4.57 -17.67 7.07
C ALA A 105 5.36 -18.95 6.75
N PRO A 106 4.88 -19.88 5.89
CA PRO A 106 5.62 -21.09 5.57
C PRO A 106 6.91 -20.82 4.80
N VAL A 107 6.94 -19.80 3.92
CA VAL A 107 8.11 -19.49 3.08
C VAL A 107 9.26 -18.99 3.91
N LEU A 108 9.05 -17.95 4.72
CA LEU A 108 10.10 -17.36 5.55
C LEU A 108 10.50 -18.28 6.70
N PHE A 109 9.55 -19.03 7.26
CA PHE A 109 9.87 -20.04 8.26
C PHE A 109 10.75 -21.15 7.69
N ALA A 110 10.44 -21.66 6.49
CA ALA A 110 11.26 -22.66 5.80
C ALA A 110 12.67 -22.11 5.49
N ALA A 111 12.78 -20.88 4.98
CA ALA A 111 14.04 -20.21 4.70
C ALA A 111 14.91 -20.10 5.97
N ALA A 112 14.36 -19.57 7.06
CA ALA A 112 15.07 -19.44 8.32
C ALA A 112 15.50 -20.79 8.90
N ARG A 113 14.65 -21.84 8.80
CA ARG A 113 14.98 -23.19 9.27
C ARG A 113 16.01 -23.93 8.41
N THR A 114 16.27 -23.46 7.20
CA THR A 114 17.33 -24.00 6.33
C THR A 114 18.61 -23.16 6.37
N GLY A 115 18.68 -22.16 7.27
CA GLY A 115 19.86 -21.32 7.47
C GLY A 115 19.94 -20.11 6.57
N VAL A 116 18.90 -19.82 5.76
CA VAL A 116 18.85 -18.64 4.91
C VAL A 116 18.49 -17.41 5.75
N PRO A 117 19.32 -16.35 5.76
CA PRO A 117 18.99 -15.10 6.43
C PRO A 117 17.66 -14.57 5.90
N SER A 118 16.74 -14.21 6.79
CA SER A 118 15.40 -13.83 6.41
C SER A 118 14.99 -12.50 7.02
N ILE A 119 14.30 -11.68 6.23
CA ILE A 119 13.81 -10.36 6.59
C ILE A 119 12.29 -10.34 6.45
N ILE A 120 11.57 -9.84 7.45
CA ILE A 120 10.19 -9.41 7.28
C ILE A 120 10.15 -7.90 7.14
N HIS A 121 9.26 -7.43 6.26
CA HIS A 121 8.98 -6.02 6.04
C HIS A 121 7.53 -5.74 6.44
N GLU A 122 7.33 -4.88 7.44
CA GLU A 122 6.01 -4.48 7.94
C GLU A 122 5.65 -3.10 7.41
N GLN A 123 4.59 -3.02 6.62
CA GLN A 123 4.16 -1.79 5.96
C GLN A 123 3.25 -0.93 6.83
N ASN A 124 2.55 -1.51 7.80
CA ASN A 124 1.55 -0.82 8.60
C ASN A 124 2.10 -0.36 9.95
N SER A 125 1.41 0.59 10.58
CA SER A 125 1.70 1.06 11.94
C SER A 125 1.30 0.06 13.05
N VAL A 126 0.64 -1.04 12.67
CA VAL A 126 0.29 -2.19 13.54
C VAL A 126 0.78 -3.47 12.88
N ALA A 127 1.55 -4.27 13.60
CA ALA A 127 2.14 -5.46 13.02
C ALA A 127 1.10 -6.55 12.71
N GLY A 128 1.18 -7.10 11.51
CA GLY A 128 0.38 -8.23 11.07
C GLY A 128 0.70 -9.51 11.85
N MET A 129 -0.29 -10.39 12.01
CA MET A 129 -0.12 -11.66 12.76
C MET A 129 0.99 -12.53 12.17
N THR A 130 1.12 -12.58 10.86
CA THR A 130 2.19 -13.33 10.17
C THR A 130 3.56 -12.80 10.57
N ASN A 131 3.76 -11.47 10.58
CA ASN A 131 5.02 -10.86 10.94
C ASN A 131 5.34 -11.04 12.43
N LYS A 132 4.33 -10.97 13.32
CA LYS A 132 4.50 -11.30 14.76
C LYS A 132 4.95 -12.75 14.97
N PHE A 133 4.36 -13.70 14.23
CA PHE A 133 4.75 -15.10 14.26
C PHE A 133 6.18 -15.33 13.76
N LEU A 134 6.57 -14.65 12.68
CA LEU A 134 7.89 -14.83 12.06
C LEU A 134 9.02 -14.13 12.81
N ALA A 135 8.75 -13.06 13.55
CA ALA A 135 9.74 -12.20 14.21
C ALA A 135 10.87 -12.94 14.96
N PRO A 136 10.60 -14.02 15.77
CA PRO A 136 11.67 -14.76 16.44
C PRO A 136 12.70 -15.38 15.50
N PHE A 137 12.29 -15.78 14.29
CA PHE A 137 13.10 -16.52 13.33
C PHE A 137 13.85 -15.62 12.34
N MET A 138 13.50 -14.35 12.27
CA MET A 138 14.07 -13.41 11.30
C MET A 138 15.43 -12.88 11.73
N ALA A 139 16.29 -12.63 10.75
CA ALA A 139 17.55 -11.91 10.95
C ALA A 139 17.29 -10.42 11.21
N LYS A 140 16.36 -9.83 10.46
CA LYS A 140 15.95 -8.42 10.61
C LYS A 140 14.44 -8.25 10.41
N ILE A 141 13.92 -7.18 11.01
CA ILE A 141 12.52 -6.75 10.94
C ILE A 141 12.55 -5.31 10.43
N ALA A 142 12.28 -5.13 9.15
CA ALA A 142 12.19 -3.83 8.52
C ALA A 142 10.78 -3.25 8.75
N ILE A 143 10.70 -2.00 9.19
CA ILE A 143 9.42 -1.34 9.51
C ILE A 143 9.26 -0.03 8.74
N CYS A 144 8.01 0.32 8.37
CA CYS A 144 7.67 1.55 7.68
C CYS A 144 7.18 2.67 8.60
N PHE A 145 6.70 2.34 9.78
CA PHE A 145 6.24 3.28 10.81
C PHE A 145 6.96 2.99 12.13
N GLU A 146 7.48 4.02 12.77
CA GLU A 146 8.14 3.86 14.08
C GLU A 146 7.20 3.29 15.14
N ASP A 147 5.91 3.66 15.07
CA ASP A 147 4.88 3.22 16.00
C ASP A 147 4.73 1.69 16.10
N VAL A 148 5.07 0.95 15.04
CA VAL A 148 4.96 -0.52 15.04
C VAL A 148 6.09 -1.22 15.81
N ALA A 149 7.19 -0.52 16.10
CA ALA A 149 8.33 -1.08 16.86
C ALA A 149 7.89 -1.64 18.23
N LYS A 150 6.87 -1.04 18.85
CA LYS A 150 6.28 -1.52 20.11
C LYS A 150 5.74 -2.95 20.02
N ASP A 151 5.29 -3.38 18.84
CA ASP A 151 4.76 -4.73 18.60
C ASP A 151 5.87 -5.78 18.54
N PHE A 152 7.13 -5.34 18.32
CA PHE A 152 8.33 -6.17 18.23
C PHE A 152 9.30 -5.97 19.39
N LYS A 153 8.86 -5.46 20.55
CA LYS A 153 9.71 -5.14 21.73
C LYS A 153 10.68 -6.27 22.12
N ARG A 154 10.23 -7.54 22.05
CA ARG A 154 11.07 -8.72 22.38
C ARG A 154 12.23 -8.94 21.39
N TYR A 155 12.18 -8.28 20.23
CA TYR A 155 13.12 -8.41 19.12
C TYR A 155 13.65 -7.04 18.69
N ALA A 156 13.70 -6.07 19.61
CA ALA A 156 14.07 -4.67 19.33
C ALA A 156 15.46 -4.56 18.64
N ASN A 157 16.39 -5.45 18.96
CA ASN A 157 17.72 -5.51 18.33
C ASN A 157 17.70 -5.95 16.85
N LYS A 158 16.57 -6.47 16.36
CA LYS A 158 16.37 -6.86 14.96
C LYS A 158 15.59 -5.81 14.17
N VAL A 159 14.89 -4.90 14.86
CA VAL A 159 14.04 -3.88 14.24
C VAL A 159 14.89 -2.78 13.60
N VAL A 160 14.58 -2.47 12.35
CA VAL A 160 15.23 -1.38 11.62
C VAL A 160 14.13 -0.57 10.90
N PHE A 161 14.16 0.75 11.09
CA PHE A 161 13.28 1.66 10.36
C PHE A 161 13.84 1.88 8.94
N THR A 162 13.15 1.37 7.95
CA THR A 162 13.57 1.44 6.54
C THR A 162 12.63 2.30 5.69
N GLY A 163 11.39 2.47 6.10
CA GLY A 163 10.34 2.92 5.18
C GLY A 163 9.97 1.82 4.18
N ASN A 164 9.15 2.19 3.22
CA ASN A 164 8.65 1.29 2.17
C ASN A 164 9.40 1.56 0.86
N PRO A 165 10.00 0.55 0.20
CA PRO A 165 10.69 0.72 -1.09
C PRO A 165 9.86 1.45 -2.16
N ARG A 166 8.54 1.38 -2.08
CA ARG A 166 7.64 2.13 -2.96
C ARG A 166 7.84 3.65 -2.86
N ALA A 167 8.24 4.19 -1.69
CA ALA A 167 8.53 5.61 -1.53
C ALA A 167 9.66 6.07 -2.46
N GLN A 168 10.74 5.32 -2.53
CA GLN A 168 11.88 5.65 -3.40
C GLN A 168 11.52 5.57 -4.89
N GLU A 169 10.73 4.55 -5.28
CA GLU A 169 10.23 4.43 -6.65
C GLU A 169 9.38 5.66 -7.03
N VAL A 170 8.44 6.05 -6.17
CA VAL A 170 7.52 7.17 -6.42
C VAL A 170 8.25 8.51 -6.37
N ALA A 171 9.16 8.72 -5.42
CA ALA A 171 9.95 9.95 -5.32
C ALA A 171 10.83 10.20 -6.56
N SER A 172 11.16 9.16 -7.32
CA SER A 172 11.91 9.30 -8.58
C SER A 172 11.05 9.74 -9.76
N ILE A 173 9.72 9.71 -9.64
CA ILE A 173 8.77 10.10 -10.68
C ILE A 173 8.56 11.60 -10.61
N THR A 174 9.08 12.32 -11.59
CA THR A 174 8.93 13.79 -11.72
C THR A 174 7.84 14.18 -12.71
N ASP A 175 7.31 13.22 -13.45
CA ASP A 175 6.27 13.44 -14.43
C ASP A 175 4.99 13.97 -13.78
N LYS A 176 4.33 14.88 -14.47
CA LYS A 176 3.00 15.37 -14.13
C LYS A 176 1.95 14.73 -15.03
N ALA A 177 0.79 14.45 -14.47
CA ALA A 177 -0.34 14.00 -15.27
C ALA A 177 -0.91 15.15 -16.09
N ASP A 178 -1.31 14.83 -17.32
CA ASP A 178 -2.12 15.74 -18.14
C ASP A 178 -3.59 15.56 -17.75
N LEU A 179 -4.15 16.56 -17.05
CA LEU A 179 -5.53 16.52 -16.59
C LEU A 179 -6.54 16.59 -17.72
N THR A 180 -6.13 17.07 -18.92
CA THR A 180 -7.02 17.10 -20.10
C THR A 180 -7.41 15.71 -20.57
N ALA A 181 -6.57 14.71 -20.32
CA ALA A 181 -6.89 13.30 -20.56
C ALA A 181 -8.07 12.78 -19.72
N TYR A 182 -8.40 13.49 -18.64
CA TYR A 182 -9.57 13.22 -17.79
C TYR A 182 -10.74 14.20 -18.03
N GLY A 183 -10.62 15.12 -19.01
CA GLY A 183 -11.63 16.14 -19.26
C GLY A 183 -11.55 17.36 -18.33
N LEU A 184 -10.41 17.56 -17.64
CA LEU A 184 -10.17 18.67 -16.72
C LEU A 184 -9.10 19.62 -17.27
N GLU A 185 -9.02 20.86 -16.74
CA GLU A 185 -8.03 21.84 -17.14
C GLU A 185 -6.71 21.69 -16.39
N ASN A 186 -5.57 21.75 -17.09
CA ASN A 186 -4.27 21.83 -16.46
C ASN A 186 -4.06 23.17 -15.73
N GLY A 187 -3.46 23.10 -14.52
CA GLY A 187 -3.09 24.28 -13.74
C GLY A 187 -4.24 24.89 -12.91
N LYS A 188 -5.44 24.34 -13.00
CA LYS A 188 -6.57 24.70 -12.14
C LYS A 188 -6.50 23.88 -10.84
N PRO A 189 -6.81 24.47 -9.65
CA PRO A 189 -6.79 23.73 -8.41
C PRO A 189 -7.67 22.48 -8.48
N THR A 190 -7.11 21.32 -8.11
CA THR A 190 -7.78 20.03 -8.33
C THR A 190 -7.72 19.13 -7.09
N VAL A 191 -8.87 18.54 -6.76
CA VAL A 191 -9.04 17.54 -5.72
C VAL A 191 -9.18 16.16 -6.37
N LEU A 192 -8.41 15.17 -5.92
CA LEU A 192 -8.60 13.77 -6.26
C LEU A 192 -9.30 13.04 -5.13
N ILE A 193 -10.38 12.31 -5.44
CA ILE A 193 -11.09 11.47 -4.46
C ILE A 193 -11.08 10.02 -4.93
N PHE A 194 -10.60 9.09 -4.08
CA PHE A 194 -10.61 7.67 -4.40
C PHE A 194 -10.67 6.76 -3.16
N GLY A 195 -11.26 5.58 -3.33
CA GLY A 195 -11.43 4.59 -2.26
C GLY A 195 -10.39 3.47 -2.24
N GLY A 196 -9.37 3.51 -3.13
CA GLY A 196 -8.44 2.41 -3.41
C GLY A 196 -8.84 1.66 -4.69
N SER A 197 -8.05 0.65 -5.10
CA SER A 197 -8.18 -0.04 -6.40
C SER A 197 -9.55 -0.68 -6.68
N ARG A 198 -10.32 -1.02 -5.65
CA ARG A 198 -11.67 -1.59 -5.77
C ARG A 198 -12.78 -0.58 -5.51
N GLY A 199 -12.42 0.67 -5.21
CA GLY A 199 -13.34 1.66 -4.67
C GLY A 199 -13.68 1.43 -3.19
N ALA A 200 -14.51 2.31 -2.63
CA ALA A 200 -14.98 2.22 -1.25
C ALA A 200 -16.43 2.70 -1.18
N LEU A 201 -17.35 1.79 -0.85
CA LEU A 201 -18.80 2.06 -0.86
C LEU A 201 -19.15 3.37 -0.15
N ARG A 202 -18.72 3.54 1.11
CA ARG A 202 -19.08 4.73 1.91
C ARG A 202 -18.50 6.03 1.36
N ILE A 203 -17.28 6.00 0.84
CA ILE A 203 -16.69 7.17 0.17
C ILE A 203 -17.52 7.50 -1.07
N ASN A 204 -17.81 6.50 -1.91
CA ASN A 204 -18.57 6.70 -3.14
C ASN A 204 -20.00 7.19 -2.87
N GLU A 205 -20.70 6.66 -1.85
CA GLU A 205 -22.02 7.15 -1.43
C GLU A 205 -21.96 8.64 -1.05
N THR A 206 -21.01 9.02 -0.17
CA THR A 206 -20.88 10.41 0.26
C THR A 206 -20.48 11.33 -0.90
N VAL A 207 -19.61 10.86 -1.79
CA VAL A 207 -19.21 11.64 -2.98
C VAL A 207 -20.38 11.83 -3.93
N LYS A 208 -21.24 10.81 -4.18
CA LYS A 208 -22.47 10.96 -4.97
C LYS A 208 -23.37 12.07 -4.41
N GLU A 209 -23.54 12.11 -3.08
CA GLU A 209 -24.31 13.17 -2.42
C GLU A 209 -23.63 14.56 -2.53
N ALA A 210 -22.29 14.61 -2.62
CA ALA A 210 -21.53 15.86 -2.70
C ALA A 210 -21.44 16.44 -4.12
N ILE A 211 -21.63 15.64 -5.17
CA ILE A 211 -21.48 16.08 -6.58
C ILE A 211 -22.24 17.36 -6.90
N PRO A 212 -23.54 17.55 -6.52
CA PRO A 212 -24.25 18.79 -6.81
C PRO A 212 -23.54 20.04 -6.24
N SER A 213 -22.88 19.89 -5.07
CA SER A 213 -22.09 20.96 -4.48
C SER A 213 -20.75 21.14 -5.18
N PHE A 214 -20.10 20.07 -5.65
CA PHE A 214 -18.82 20.17 -6.35
C PHE A 214 -18.93 20.89 -7.70
N ILE A 215 -20.04 20.70 -8.42
CA ILE A 215 -20.29 21.38 -9.70
C ILE A 215 -20.27 22.91 -9.54
N GLU A 216 -20.66 23.43 -8.39
CA GLU A 216 -20.72 24.87 -8.09
C GLU A 216 -19.38 25.46 -7.60
N LYS A 217 -18.30 24.66 -7.57
CA LYS A 217 -17.01 25.11 -7.01
C LYS A 217 -16.07 25.69 -8.06
N ASP A 218 -15.18 26.57 -7.61
CA ASP A 218 -14.12 27.17 -8.44
C ASP A 218 -12.92 26.23 -8.66
N TYR A 219 -12.86 25.10 -7.95
CA TYR A 219 -11.84 24.06 -8.11
C TYR A 219 -12.40 22.83 -8.84
N GLN A 220 -11.51 21.99 -9.35
CA GLN A 220 -11.87 20.77 -10.05
C GLN A 220 -11.85 19.55 -9.12
N VAL A 221 -12.67 18.55 -9.46
CA VAL A 221 -12.72 17.27 -8.72
C VAL A 221 -12.62 16.10 -9.70
N LEU A 222 -11.60 15.26 -9.49
CA LEU A 222 -11.46 13.98 -10.17
C LEU A 222 -11.84 12.84 -9.20
N ILE A 223 -12.81 12.02 -9.59
CA ILE A 223 -13.33 10.93 -8.77
C ILE A 223 -12.92 9.60 -9.42
N ALA A 224 -12.10 8.80 -8.74
CA ALA A 224 -11.82 7.41 -9.14
C ALA A 224 -12.68 6.46 -8.29
N SER A 225 -13.81 6.06 -8.84
CA SER A 225 -14.85 5.30 -8.16
C SER A 225 -14.46 3.84 -7.86
N GLY A 226 -13.54 3.27 -8.62
CA GLY A 226 -13.28 1.84 -8.72
C GLY A 226 -14.23 1.17 -9.72
N ASP A 227 -13.74 0.13 -10.42
CA ASP A 227 -14.51 -0.57 -11.46
C ASP A 227 -15.87 -1.08 -10.97
N THR A 228 -15.93 -1.50 -9.72
CA THR A 228 -17.15 -2.05 -9.10
C THR A 228 -18.29 -1.03 -9.05
N TYR A 229 -18.00 0.24 -8.84
CA TYR A 229 -18.99 1.28 -8.59
C TYR A 229 -19.17 2.25 -9.77
N TYR A 230 -18.33 2.16 -10.80
CA TYR A 230 -18.37 3.10 -11.93
C TYR A 230 -19.72 3.08 -12.68
N GLY A 231 -20.32 1.88 -12.82
CA GLY A 231 -21.65 1.73 -13.42
C GLY A 231 -22.73 2.50 -12.68
N GLU A 232 -22.70 2.47 -11.34
CA GLU A 232 -23.68 3.20 -10.51
C GLU A 232 -23.56 4.73 -10.64
N PHE A 233 -22.33 5.25 -10.84
CA PHE A 233 -22.13 6.68 -11.09
C PHE A 233 -22.69 7.09 -12.45
N LYS A 234 -22.50 6.26 -13.50
CA LYS A 234 -23.08 6.51 -14.83
C LYS A 234 -24.61 6.51 -14.83
N GLU A 235 -25.21 5.64 -14.05
CA GLU A 235 -26.68 5.58 -13.92
C GLU A 235 -27.21 6.81 -13.15
N ALA A 236 -26.52 7.22 -12.07
CA ALA A 236 -26.92 8.36 -11.25
C ALA A 236 -26.71 9.72 -11.94
N PHE A 237 -25.68 9.82 -12.78
CA PHE A 237 -25.25 11.04 -13.43
C PHE A 237 -24.88 10.79 -14.90
N PRO A 238 -25.85 10.57 -15.80
CA PRO A 238 -25.58 10.19 -17.19
C PRO A 238 -24.79 11.27 -17.96
N ASP A 239 -24.93 12.52 -17.58
CA ASP A 239 -24.34 13.68 -18.28
C ASP A 239 -23.04 14.18 -17.64
N PHE A 240 -22.38 13.38 -16.74
CA PHE A 240 -21.20 13.84 -16.01
C PHE A 240 -20.02 14.21 -16.93
N ASN A 241 -19.95 13.67 -18.14
CA ASN A 241 -18.92 14.03 -19.11
C ASN A 241 -19.09 15.45 -19.70
N GLU A 242 -20.24 16.07 -19.48
CA GLU A 242 -20.54 17.44 -19.92
C GLU A 242 -20.17 18.49 -18.86
N TRP A 243 -19.75 18.05 -17.67
CA TRP A 243 -19.35 18.96 -16.60
C TRP A 243 -17.90 19.45 -16.79
N ASP A 244 -17.69 20.74 -16.59
CA ASP A 244 -16.39 21.37 -16.82
C ASP A 244 -15.39 21.09 -15.68
N ASN A 245 -15.88 20.86 -14.45
CA ASN A 245 -15.03 20.83 -13.26
C ASN A 245 -15.14 19.55 -12.42
N VAL A 246 -16.02 18.60 -12.75
CA VAL A 246 -16.14 17.32 -12.05
C VAL A 246 -16.07 16.18 -13.04
N GLN A 247 -15.11 15.29 -12.87
CA GLN A 247 -14.95 14.12 -13.74
C GLN A 247 -14.88 12.83 -12.95
N ILE A 248 -15.43 11.75 -13.52
CA ILE A 248 -15.55 10.45 -12.88
C ILE A 248 -14.89 9.39 -13.77
N VAL A 249 -13.92 8.67 -13.20
CA VAL A 249 -13.26 7.55 -13.86
C VAL A 249 -13.38 6.26 -13.05
N SER A 250 -13.28 5.12 -13.71
CA SER A 250 -13.28 3.84 -13.00
C SER A 250 -11.95 3.59 -12.29
N TYR A 251 -10.85 3.91 -12.96
CA TYR A 251 -9.49 3.61 -12.49
C TYR A 251 -8.47 4.63 -13.02
N ILE A 252 -7.35 4.76 -12.33
CA ILE A 252 -6.21 5.62 -12.70
C ILE A 252 -4.95 4.76 -12.69
N ASP A 253 -4.30 4.64 -13.84
CA ASP A 253 -3.11 3.79 -14.01
C ASP A 253 -1.84 4.42 -13.41
N ASN A 254 -1.61 5.70 -13.66
CA ASN A 254 -0.43 6.42 -13.20
C ASN A 254 -0.74 7.37 -12.03
N MET A 255 -1.07 6.79 -10.89
CA MET A 255 -1.39 7.54 -9.68
C MET A 255 -0.25 8.47 -9.20
N PRO A 256 1.06 8.09 -9.24
CA PRO A 256 2.13 8.99 -8.83
C PRO A 256 2.24 10.27 -9.65
N ALA A 257 2.11 10.19 -10.97
CA ALA A 257 2.12 11.40 -11.83
C ALA A 257 0.93 12.32 -11.50
N LEU A 258 -0.22 11.73 -11.14
CA LEU A 258 -1.38 12.50 -10.73
C LEU A 258 -1.14 13.17 -9.35
N PHE A 259 -0.54 12.47 -8.38
CA PHE A 259 -0.18 13.06 -7.09
C PHE A 259 0.79 14.25 -7.21
N ASN A 260 1.65 14.26 -8.23
CA ASN A 260 2.52 15.41 -8.56
C ASN A 260 1.77 16.59 -9.21
N THR A 261 0.51 16.41 -9.56
CA THR A 261 -0.26 17.39 -10.34
C THR A 261 -1.36 18.06 -9.53
N ILE A 262 -2.01 17.32 -8.64
CA ILE A 262 -3.19 17.75 -7.89
C ILE A 262 -2.84 18.48 -6.59
N ASP A 263 -3.79 19.22 -6.04
CA ASP A 263 -3.61 20.06 -4.86
C ASP A 263 -4.04 19.37 -3.56
N LEU A 264 -4.98 18.42 -3.63
CA LEU A 264 -5.52 17.73 -2.45
C LEU A 264 -5.98 16.33 -2.82
N VAL A 265 -5.70 15.37 -1.96
CA VAL A 265 -6.18 13.98 -2.06
C VAL A 265 -7.15 13.65 -0.94
N VAL A 266 -8.26 13.02 -1.28
CA VAL A 266 -9.19 12.38 -0.33
C VAL A 266 -9.16 10.88 -0.57
N CYS A 267 -8.70 10.09 0.41
CA CYS A 267 -8.54 8.65 0.17
C CYS A 267 -8.55 7.81 1.45
N ARG A 268 -8.53 6.47 1.26
CA ARG A 268 -8.24 5.52 2.34
C ARG A 268 -6.77 5.62 2.78
N SER A 269 -6.49 5.27 4.04
CA SER A 269 -5.15 5.29 4.65
C SER A 269 -4.44 3.92 4.60
N GLY A 270 -4.46 3.28 3.43
CA GLY A 270 -3.64 2.09 3.17
C GLY A 270 -2.15 2.44 3.19
N ALA A 271 -1.31 1.54 3.72
CA ALA A 271 0.11 1.81 3.91
C ALA A 271 0.85 2.24 2.63
N THR A 272 0.52 1.64 1.47
CA THR A 272 1.12 2.00 0.18
C THR A 272 0.74 3.41 -0.23
N THR A 273 -0.54 3.76 -0.16
CA THR A 273 -1.02 5.13 -0.47
C THR A 273 -0.39 6.17 0.46
N MET A 274 -0.33 5.87 1.78
CA MET A 274 0.35 6.73 2.75
C MET A 274 1.81 6.97 2.39
N THR A 275 2.50 5.90 1.96
CA THR A 275 3.89 5.95 1.50
C THR A 275 4.05 6.86 0.29
N GLU A 276 3.16 6.74 -0.70
CA GLU A 276 3.18 7.54 -1.93
C GLU A 276 2.91 9.01 -1.63
N LEU A 277 1.89 9.32 -0.82
CA LEU A 277 1.54 10.68 -0.41
C LEU A 277 2.68 11.36 0.37
N THR A 278 3.33 10.65 1.29
CA THR A 278 4.43 11.21 2.08
C THR A 278 5.71 11.35 1.25
N ALA A 279 5.97 10.45 0.29
CA ALA A 279 7.13 10.55 -0.60
C ALA A 279 7.07 11.78 -1.51
N LEU A 280 5.88 12.20 -1.89
CA LEU A 280 5.65 13.35 -2.79
C LEU A 280 5.24 14.63 -2.03
N GLY A 281 4.93 14.53 -0.74
CA GLY A 281 4.41 15.67 0.04
C GLY A 281 3.03 16.10 -0.43
N THR A 282 2.15 15.16 -0.80
CA THR A 282 0.81 15.48 -1.30
C THR A 282 -0.16 15.71 -0.14
N PRO A 283 -0.80 16.89 -0.02
CA PRO A 283 -1.79 17.16 1.02
C PRO A 283 -2.95 16.18 0.96
N SER A 284 -3.41 15.70 2.11
CA SER A 284 -4.46 14.67 2.11
C SER A 284 -5.46 14.77 3.25
N ILE A 285 -6.71 14.36 2.96
CA ILE A 285 -7.76 14.03 3.91
C ILE A 285 -7.91 12.50 3.90
N LEU A 286 -7.59 11.88 5.01
CA LEU A 286 -7.60 10.42 5.15
C LEU A 286 -8.92 9.96 5.74
N ILE A 287 -9.57 9.00 5.09
CA ILE A 287 -10.81 8.36 5.55
C ILE A 287 -10.51 6.87 5.78
N PRO A 288 -10.03 6.49 6.98
CA PRO A 288 -9.65 5.11 7.27
C PRO A 288 -10.85 4.17 7.18
N SER A 289 -10.65 2.98 6.59
CA SER A 289 -11.66 1.94 6.58
C SER A 289 -11.75 1.27 7.96
N PRO A 290 -12.94 1.16 8.58
CA PRO A 290 -13.11 0.41 9.82
C PRO A 290 -13.11 -1.11 9.61
N ASN A 291 -13.27 -1.56 8.36
CA ASN A 291 -13.44 -2.97 8.01
C ASN A 291 -12.09 -3.68 7.72
N VAL A 292 -11.02 -3.25 8.36
CA VAL A 292 -9.68 -3.83 8.18
C VAL A 292 -9.17 -4.50 9.46
N THR A 293 -8.30 -5.49 9.32
CA THR A 293 -7.74 -6.23 10.46
C THR A 293 -7.01 -5.28 11.41
N ALA A 294 -7.30 -5.41 12.72
CA ALA A 294 -6.67 -4.64 13.79
C ALA A 294 -6.78 -3.11 13.62
N ASN A 295 -7.76 -2.63 12.86
CA ASN A 295 -7.98 -1.20 12.60
C ASN A 295 -6.73 -0.46 12.10
N HIS A 296 -5.87 -1.17 11.33
CA HIS A 296 -4.56 -0.65 10.93
C HIS A 296 -4.66 0.64 10.10
N GLN A 297 -5.73 0.85 9.31
CA GLN A 297 -5.87 2.09 8.54
C GLN A 297 -6.04 3.32 9.42
N GLU A 298 -6.84 3.25 10.48
CA GLU A 298 -6.95 4.35 11.43
C GLU A 298 -5.61 4.63 12.11
N MET A 299 -4.90 3.60 12.51
CA MET A 299 -3.57 3.76 13.13
C MET A 299 -2.55 4.35 12.15
N ASN A 300 -2.57 3.94 10.88
CA ASN A 300 -1.76 4.56 9.83
C ASN A 300 -2.08 6.05 9.68
N ALA A 301 -3.37 6.42 9.57
CA ALA A 301 -3.78 7.81 9.46
C ALA A 301 -3.33 8.63 10.68
N ARG A 302 -3.56 8.12 11.89
CA ARG A 302 -3.16 8.80 13.14
C ARG A 302 -1.65 9.04 13.23
N SER A 303 -0.83 8.14 12.67
CA SER A 303 0.63 8.31 12.64
C SER A 303 1.07 9.51 11.79
N LEU A 304 0.31 9.90 10.77
CA LEU A 304 0.60 11.08 9.97
C LEU A 304 -0.05 12.35 10.53
N VAL A 305 -1.28 12.23 11.03
CA VAL A 305 -2.04 13.34 11.64
C VAL A 305 -1.36 13.90 12.88
N LYS A 306 -0.74 13.06 13.72
CA LYS A 306 0.02 13.52 14.89
C LYS A 306 1.21 14.43 14.56
N HIS A 307 1.66 14.41 13.30
CA HIS A 307 2.70 15.27 12.74
C HIS A 307 2.14 16.37 11.84
N ASP A 308 0.83 16.62 11.89
CA ASP A 308 0.13 17.58 11.02
C ASP A 308 0.36 17.37 9.51
N GLY A 309 0.69 16.15 9.10
CA GLY A 309 0.97 15.78 7.70
C GLY A 309 -0.28 15.36 6.91
N ALA A 310 -1.45 15.29 7.55
CA ALA A 310 -2.74 15.04 6.92
C ALA A 310 -3.90 15.48 7.81
N ARG A 311 -5.10 15.62 7.23
CA ARG A 311 -6.37 15.65 7.92
C ARG A 311 -6.98 14.25 7.97
N MET A 312 -7.88 14.00 8.91
CA MET A 312 -8.56 12.71 9.02
C MET A 312 -10.04 12.88 9.36
N ILE A 313 -10.89 12.15 8.63
CA ILE A 313 -12.32 12.01 8.92
C ILE A 313 -12.58 10.53 9.21
N LEU A 314 -13.15 10.22 10.37
CA LEU A 314 -13.57 8.85 10.69
C LEU A 314 -14.85 8.50 9.97
N GLU A 315 -14.94 7.28 9.42
CA GLU A 315 -16.10 6.83 8.62
C GLU A 315 -17.41 6.87 9.42
N ASN A 316 -17.40 6.60 10.74
CA ASN A 316 -18.60 6.66 11.58
C ASN A 316 -19.13 8.09 11.81
N GLY A 317 -18.32 9.12 11.59
CA GLY A 317 -18.72 10.54 11.63
C GLY A 317 -18.76 11.17 10.24
N HIS A 318 -18.54 10.38 9.20
CA HIS A 318 -18.44 10.84 7.83
C HIS A 318 -19.83 11.14 7.26
N ASN A 319 -20.02 12.37 6.86
CA ASN A 319 -21.21 12.84 6.15
C ASN A 319 -20.79 13.87 5.09
N VAL A 320 -21.68 14.14 4.16
CA VAL A 320 -21.41 15.02 3.02
C VAL A 320 -20.97 16.42 3.46
N ASN A 321 -21.62 17.00 4.45
CA ASN A 321 -21.30 18.37 4.91
C ASN A 321 -19.93 18.45 5.56
N GLY A 322 -19.55 17.44 6.36
CA GLY A 322 -18.22 17.36 6.97
C GLY A 322 -17.11 17.18 5.94
N LEU A 323 -17.34 16.35 4.92
CA LEU A 323 -16.40 16.16 3.83
C LEU A 323 -16.23 17.46 3.03
N LEU A 324 -17.31 18.11 2.62
CA LEU A 324 -17.30 19.36 1.88
C LEU A 324 -16.59 20.46 2.67
N ALA A 325 -16.88 20.61 3.97
CA ALA A 325 -16.26 21.63 4.81
C ALA A 325 -14.73 21.47 4.90
N GLU A 326 -14.23 20.23 5.06
CA GLU A 326 -12.79 19.96 5.09
C GLU A 326 -12.12 20.22 3.72
N ILE A 327 -12.75 19.79 2.63
CA ILE A 327 -12.23 20.05 1.26
C ILE A 327 -12.24 21.56 0.99
N ASP A 328 -13.35 22.26 1.18
CA ASP A 328 -13.49 23.68 0.93
C ASP A 328 -12.47 24.49 1.75
N GLY A 329 -12.33 24.14 3.04
CA GLY A 329 -11.37 24.79 3.93
C GLY A 329 -9.92 24.67 3.43
N LEU A 330 -9.52 23.47 3.03
CA LEU A 330 -8.18 23.25 2.48
C LEU A 330 -8.01 23.85 1.08
N MET A 331 -9.01 23.78 0.21
CA MET A 331 -8.90 24.36 -1.13
C MET A 331 -8.83 25.89 -1.09
N ALA A 332 -9.48 26.53 -0.14
CA ALA A 332 -9.41 27.98 0.08
C ALA A 332 -8.07 28.44 0.70
N ASP A 333 -7.41 27.58 1.51
CA ASP A 333 -6.17 27.95 2.21
C ASP A 333 -4.93 27.24 1.63
N LYS A 334 -4.31 27.91 0.65
CA LYS A 334 -3.06 27.43 0.03
C LYS A 334 -1.90 27.28 1.04
N ASN A 335 -1.84 28.14 2.05
CA ASN A 335 -0.76 28.10 3.04
C ASN A 335 -0.91 26.87 3.93
N GLU A 336 -2.13 26.55 4.33
CA GLU A 336 -2.42 25.34 5.12
C GLU A 336 -2.12 24.07 4.30
N ARG A 337 -2.50 24.02 3.01
CA ARG A 337 -2.10 22.91 2.13
C ARG A 337 -0.58 22.77 2.06
N ALA A 338 0.15 23.88 1.86
CA ALA A 338 1.61 23.87 1.80
C ALA A 338 2.23 23.40 3.13
N ARG A 339 1.65 23.76 4.27
CA ARG A 339 2.09 23.33 5.60
C ARG A 339 1.90 21.80 5.76
N ILE A 340 0.73 21.28 5.39
CA ILE A 340 0.43 19.84 5.43
C ILE A 340 1.38 19.08 4.49
N ALA A 341 1.61 19.61 3.28
CA ALA A 341 2.52 19.02 2.28
C ALA A 341 3.95 18.88 2.84
N ALA A 342 4.49 19.95 3.42
CA ALA A 342 5.82 19.96 4.01
C ALA A 342 5.93 18.95 5.17
N ASN A 343 4.92 18.89 6.03
CA ASN A 343 4.89 17.95 7.15
C ASN A 343 4.75 16.49 6.68
N ALA A 344 3.95 16.23 5.64
CA ALA A 344 3.85 14.91 5.02
C ALA A 344 5.20 14.47 4.43
N LEU A 345 5.87 15.36 3.68
CA LEU A 345 7.18 15.09 3.09
C LEU A 345 8.24 14.77 4.14
N ASN A 346 8.21 15.45 5.29
CA ASN A 346 9.12 15.18 6.42
C ASN A 346 8.91 13.78 7.03
N GLN A 347 7.76 13.15 6.82
CA GLN A 347 7.49 11.77 7.26
C GLN A 347 7.83 10.75 6.15
N GLY A 348 8.10 11.20 4.95
CA GLY A 348 8.50 10.36 3.81
C GLY A 348 9.90 9.77 4.00
N VAL A 349 10.14 8.62 3.39
CA VAL A 349 11.44 7.92 3.40
C VAL A 349 11.86 7.68 1.94
N PRO A 350 12.35 8.70 1.23
CA PRO A 350 12.64 8.59 -0.20
C PRO A 350 13.84 7.69 -0.54
N ASP A 351 14.62 7.27 0.46
CA ASP A 351 15.75 6.35 0.35
C ASP A 351 15.44 4.95 0.92
N ALA A 352 14.16 4.60 1.04
CA ALA A 352 13.71 3.37 1.71
C ALA A 352 14.28 2.08 1.09
N GLY A 353 14.39 2.03 -0.22
CA GLY A 353 14.97 0.90 -0.93
C GLY A 353 16.46 0.74 -0.62
N ASP A 354 17.21 1.82 -0.65
CA ASP A 354 18.65 1.80 -0.34
C ASP A 354 18.92 1.37 1.11
N ARG A 355 18.06 1.80 2.05
CA ARG A 355 18.15 1.31 3.44
C ARG A 355 17.94 -0.19 3.53
N LEU A 356 16.96 -0.71 2.80
CA LEU A 356 16.67 -2.15 2.81
C LEU A 356 17.75 -2.95 2.08
N ILE A 357 18.30 -2.42 0.98
CA ILE A 357 19.43 -3.02 0.25
C ILE A 357 20.66 -3.12 1.15
N LYS A 358 21.03 -2.09 1.90
CA LYS A 358 22.12 -2.13 2.90
C LYS A 358 21.94 -3.22 3.96
N ILE A 359 20.69 -3.47 4.38
CA ILE A 359 20.40 -4.57 5.30
C ILE A 359 20.64 -5.92 4.61
N ILE A 360 20.19 -6.08 3.36
CA ILE A 360 20.41 -7.29 2.57
C ILE A 360 21.90 -7.56 2.41
N GLU A 361 22.70 -6.56 2.00
CA GLU A 361 24.15 -6.65 1.84
C GLU A 361 24.85 -7.10 3.13
N SER A 362 24.38 -6.63 4.28
CA SER A 362 24.93 -7.00 5.58
C SER A 362 24.69 -8.47 5.96
N LEU A 363 23.74 -9.13 5.30
CA LEU A 363 23.32 -10.51 5.58
C LEU A 363 23.84 -11.50 4.53
N VAL A 364 24.09 -11.04 3.32
CA VAL A 364 24.66 -11.84 2.22
C VAL A 364 26.18 -11.74 2.31
N LYS A 365 26.82 -12.88 2.50
CA LYS A 365 28.29 -12.97 2.63
C LYS A 365 28.95 -13.17 1.28
#